data_38ec2ecf436312b41e33e47a51d10073
#
_entry.id   38ec2ecf436312b41e33e47a51d10073
#
_cell.length_a   1.000
_cell.length_b   1.000
_cell.length_c   1.000
_cell.angle_alpha   90.00
_cell.angle_beta   90.00
_cell.angle_gamma   90.00
#
_symmetry.space_group_name_H-M   'P 1'
#
loop_
_entity.id
_entity.type
_entity.pdbx_description
1 polymer ?
#
loop_
_entity_poly.entity_id
_entity_poly.type
_entity_poly.pdbx_seq_one_letter_code
_entity_poly.pdbx_strand_id
1 'polypeptide(L)'
;LSRKVLWRPRAEADLDDIWRYTVETWSEGQAANYLTGLQWTLRLLAEFPEMARLREEFVPPVRVHPYRAHLVIFQSDESVLDVVRVVHARANWQAFLSE
;
A
#
# COMPACT_ATOMS: atom_id res chain seq x y z
N LEU A 1 -17.83 -9.83 5.78
CA LEU A 1 -16.57 -10.58 5.70
C LEU A 1 -15.47 -9.74 5.11
N SER A 2 -14.29 -9.84 5.70
CA SER A 2 -13.13 -9.12 5.26
C SER A 2 -12.57 -9.74 3.97
N ARG A 3 -12.03 -8.89 3.08
CA ARG A 3 -11.38 -9.35 1.86
C ARG A 3 -10.04 -9.98 2.18
N LYS A 4 -9.62 -10.90 1.34
CA LYS A 4 -8.27 -11.45 1.40
C LYS A 4 -7.29 -10.43 0.82
N VAL A 5 -6.22 -10.14 1.56
CA VAL A 5 -5.19 -9.21 1.09
C VAL A 5 -4.15 -9.98 0.27
N LEU A 6 -3.94 -9.57 -0.95
CA LEU A 6 -2.91 -10.11 -1.83
C LEU A 6 -1.90 -9.02 -2.15
N TRP A 7 -0.64 -9.41 -2.30
CA TRP A 7 0.46 -8.50 -2.59
C TRP A 7 1.05 -8.84 -3.95
N ARG A 8 1.08 -7.86 -4.84
CA ARG A 8 1.80 -8.05 -6.10
C ARG A 8 3.31 -8.08 -5.83
N PRO A 9 4.11 -8.76 -6.69
CA PRO A 9 5.55 -8.82 -6.47
C PRO A 9 6.22 -7.46 -6.30
N ARG A 10 5.81 -6.44 -7.05
CA ARG A 10 6.38 -5.10 -6.91
C ARG A 10 6.01 -4.45 -5.58
N ALA A 11 4.82 -4.74 -5.07
CA ALA A 11 4.42 -4.26 -3.74
C ALA A 11 5.22 -4.95 -2.64
N GLU A 12 5.50 -6.23 -2.78
CA GLU A 12 6.39 -6.95 -1.86
C GLU A 12 7.79 -6.35 -1.87
N ALA A 13 8.32 -6.04 -3.06
CA ALA A 13 9.62 -5.38 -3.19
C ALA A 13 9.60 -3.99 -2.52
N ASP A 14 8.49 -3.26 -2.65
CA ASP A 14 8.33 -1.97 -1.96
C ASP A 14 8.46 -2.14 -0.44
N LEU A 15 7.84 -3.19 0.13
CA LEU A 15 7.94 -3.45 1.56
C LEU A 15 9.37 -3.76 1.99
N ASP A 16 10.10 -4.54 1.20
CA ASP A 16 11.50 -4.86 1.48
C ASP A 16 12.35 -3.58 1.49
N ASP A 17 12.11 -2.68 0.56
CA ASP A 17 12.81 -1.39 0.48
C ASP A 17 12.47 -0.50 1.68
N ILE A 18 11.20 -0.46 2.07
CA ILE A 18 10.77 0.31 3.25
C ILE A 18 11.43 -0.24 4.51
N TRP A 19 11.45 -1.56 4.67
CA TRP A 19 12.09 -2.20 5.80
C TRP A 19 13.57 -1.83 5.88
N ARG A 20 14.28 -2.04 4.78
CA ARG A 20 15.73 -1.78 4.72
C ARG A 20 16.04 -0.31 5.01
N TYR A 21 15.32 0.60 4.39
CA TYR A 21 15.50 2.03 4.62
C TYR A 21 15.24 2.41 6.07
N THR A 22 14.18 1.87 6.66
CA THR A 22 13.79 2.23 8.02
C THR A 22 14.79 1.66 9.04
N VAL A 23 15.28 0.44 8.82
CA VAL A 23 16.32 -0.16 9.68
C VAL A 23 17.59 0.66 9.62
N GLU A 24 18.04 1.02 8.42
CA GLU A 24 19.28 1.77 8.22
C GLU A 24 19.21 3.20 8.75
N THR A 25 18.05 3.84 8.62
CA THR A 25 17.86 5.24 9.00
C THR A 25 17.51 5.39 10.48
N TRP A 26 16.77 4.44 11.03
CA TRP A 26 16.24 4.51 12.39
C TRP A 26 16.64 3.28 13.20
N SER A 27 15.83 2.22 13.13
CA SER A 27 16.06 1.00 13.90
C SER A 27 15.18 -0.14 13.41
N GLU A 28 15.53 -1.37 13.80
CA GLU A 28 14.68 -2.53 13.54
C GLU A 28 13.33 -2.42 14.25
N GLY A 29 13.33 -1.89 15.48
CA GLY A 29 12.08 -1.70 16.23
C GLY A 29 11.14 -0.74 15.53
N GLN A 30 11.66 0.35 14.98
CA GLN A 30 10.86 1.31 14.24
C GLN A 30 10.34 0.71 12.93
N ALA A 31 11.16 -0.07 12.24
CA ALA A 31 10.73 -0.75 11.03
C ALA A 31 9.59 -1.73 11.33
N ALA A 32 9.71 -2.51 12.40
CA ALA A 32 8.67 -3.44 12.81
C ALA A 32 7.37 -2.70 13.14
N ASN A 33 7.44 -1.60 13.87
CA ASN A 33 6.26 -0.79 14.21
C ASN A 33 5.61 -0.21 12.96
N TYR A 34 6.42 0.27 12.02
CA TYR A 34 5.90 0.86 10.78
C TYR A 34 5.11 -0.17 9.97
N LEU A 35 5.68 -1.36 9.79
CA LEU A 35 5.03 -2.42 9.02
C LEU A 35 3.82 -3.01 9.74
N THR A 36 3.86 -3.10 11.06
CA THR A 36 2.70 -3.54 11.84
C THR A 36 1.53 -2.57 11.66
N GLY A 37 1.80 -1.26 11.71
CA GLY A 37 0.79 -0.25 11.47
C GLY A 37 0.23 -0.32 10.06
N LEU A 38 1.08 -0.59 9.08
CA LEU A 38 0.63 -0.77 7.70
C LEU A 38 -0.29 -1.98 7.56
N GLN A 39 0.03 -3.09 8.22
CA GLN A 39 -0.82 -4.28 8.21
C GLN A 39 -2.19 -4.00 8.81
N TRP A 40 -2.26 -3.25 9.92
CA TRP A 40 -3.52 -2.84 10.51
C TRP A 40 -4.34 -1.98 9.56
N THR A 41 -3.68 -1.05 8.87
CA THR A 41 -4.33 -0.20 7.86
C THR A 41 -4.91 -1.04 6.74
N LEU A 42 -4.17 -2.04 6.27
CA LEU A 42 -4.65 -2.93 5.22
C LEU A 42 -5.84 -3.78 5.65
N ARG A 43 -5.86 -4.24 6.90
CA ARG A 43 -7.04 -4.95 7.42
C ARG A 43 -8.28 -4.07 7.41
N LEU A 44 -8.12 -2.81 7.79
CA LEU A 44 -9.21 -1.86 7.78
C LEU A 44 -9.69 -1.58 6.35
N LEU A 45 -8.77 -1.41 5.41
CA LEU A 45 -9.10 -1.22 4.00
C LEU A 45 -9.73 -2.46 3.39
N ALA A 46 -9.36 -3.66 3.87
CA ALA A 46 -9.97 -4.89 3.40
C ALA A 46 -11.43 -5.00 3.79
N GLU A 47 -11.83 -4.40 4.92
CA GLU A 47 -13.23 -4.31 5.31
C GLU A 47 -13.95 -3.16 4.62
N PHE A 48 -13.29 -2.01 4.49
CA PHE A 48 -13.89 -0.76 4.02
C PHE A 48 -13.01 -0.12 2.95
N PRO A 49 -12.91 -0.71 1.75
CA PRO A 49 -12.03 -0.15 0.70
C PRO A 49 -12.43 1.24 0.25
N GLU A 50 -13.70 1.60 0.40
CA GLU A 50 -14.21 2.93 0.06
C GLU A 50 -13.69 4.04 0.97
N MET A 51 -12.98 3.72 2.06
CA MET A 51 -12.23 4.73 2.82
C MET A 51 -11.14 5.37 1.96
N ALA A 52 -10.64 4.66 0.98
CA ALA A 52 -9.64 5.16 0.06
C ALA A 52 -10.33 5.71 -1.19
N ARG A 53 -9.86 6.86 -1.65
CA ARG A 53 -10.44 7.51 -2.82
C ARG A 53 -10.17 6.68 -4.09
N LEU A 54 -11.23 6.47 -4.88
CA LEU A 54 -11.11 5.82 -6.19
C LEU A 54 -10.55 6.83 -7.20
N ARG A 55 -9.51 6.42 -7.90
CA ARG A 55 -8.83 7.24 -8.92
C ARG A 55 -9.15 6.65 -10.29
N GLU A 56 -10.18 7.18 -10.92
CA GLU A 56 -10.67 6.67 -12.20
C GLU A 56 -9.87 7.15 -13.40
N GLU A 57 -8.97 8.10 -13.19
CA GLU A 57 -8.06 8.56 -14.24
C GLU A 57 -7.03 7.50 -14.63
N PHE A 58 -6.88 6.44 -13.83
CA PHE A 58 -6.03 5.30 -14.17
C PHE A 58 -6.86 4.18 -14.79
N VAL A 59 -6.25 3.36 -15.64
CA VAL A 59 -6.94 2.25 -16.31
C VAL A 59 -6.12 0.98 -16.10
N PRO A 60 -6.65 0.00 -15.35
CA PRO A 60 -7.90 0.06 -14.58
C PRO A 60 -7.83 1.02 -13.40
N PRO A 61 -8.98 1.48 -12.87
CA PRO A 61 -8.98 2.39 -11.73
C PRO A 61 -8.31 1.77 -10.51
N VAL A 62 -7.70 2.62 -9.69
CA VAL A 62 -7.08 2.21 -8.42
C VAL A 62 -7.60 3.07 -7.28
N ARG A 63 -7.50 2.53 -6.06
CA ARG A 63 -7.71 3.32 -4.86
C ARG A 63 -6.36 3.66 -4.24
N VAL A 64 -6.26 4.83 -3.65
CA VAL A 64 -5.03 5.34 -3.05
C VAL A 64 -5.33 5.80 -1.63
N HIS A 65 -4.63 5.25 -0.66
CA HIS A 65 -4.83 5.59 0.75
C HIS A 65 -3.50 5.96 1.38
N PRO A 66 -3.41 7.12 2.04
CA PRO A 66 -2.16 7.52 2.71
C PRO A 66 -1.95 6.70 3.97
N TYR A 67 -0.70 6.29 4.17
CA TYR A 67 -0.24 5.71 5.42
C TYR A 67 1.09 6.36 5.77
N ARG A 68 1.07 7.30 6.72
CA ARG A 68 2.25 8.06 7.14
C ARG A 68 2.97 8.68 5.94
N ALA A 69 4.23 8.32 5.71
CA ALA A 69 5.02 8.86 4.60
C ALA A 69 4.74 8.18 3.25
N HIS A 70 3.89 7.16 3.23
CA HIS A 70 3.66 6.35 2.04
C HIS A 70 2.21 6.41 1.57
N LEU A 71 2.00 5.95 0.36
CA LEU A 71 0.68 5.75 -0.22
C LEU A 71 0.51 4.28 -0.56
N VAL A 72 -0.61 3.71 -0.14
CA VAL A 72 -1.00 2.35 -0.49
C VAL A 72 -1.89 2.44 -1.72
N ILE A 73 -1.47 1.81 -2.81
CA ILE A 73 -2.20 1.79 -4.07
C ILE A 73 -2.74 0.38 -4.25
N PHE A 74 -4.05 0.27 -4.39
CA PHE A 74 -4.68 -1.05 -4.46
C PHE A 74 -5.91 -1.05 -5.35
N GLN A 75 -6.30 -2.26 -5.72
CA GLN A 75 -7.58 -2.54 -6.36
C GLN A 75 -8.34 -3.52 -5.49
N SER A 76 -9.66 -3.50 -5.56
CA SER A 76 -10.46 -4.42 -4.75
C SER A 76 -11.70 -4.86 -5.51
N ASP A 77 -12.14 -6.07 -5.20
CA ASP A 77 -13.44 -6.58 -5.58
C ASP A 77 -14.14 -7.09 -4.31
N GLU A 78 -15.16 -7.93 -4.45
CA GLU A 78 -15.94 -8.41 -3.31
C GLU A 78 -15.13 -9.32 -2.39
N SER A 79 -14.09 -9.98 -2.87
CA SER A 79 -13.37 -11.02 -2.13
C SER A 79 -11.89 -10.72 -1.90
N VAL A 80 -11.31 -9.79 -2.63
CA VAL A 80 -9.87 -9.54 -2.62
C VAL A 80 -9.56 -8.06 -2.54
N LEU A 81 -8.54 -7.72 -1.75
CA LEU A 81 -7.85 -6.45 -1.81
C LEU A 81 -6.46 -6.73 -2.37
N ASP A 82 -6.19 -6.22 -3.56
CA ASP A 82 -4.96 -6.48 -4.31
C ASP A 82 -4.04 -5.26 -4.20
N VAL A 83 -2.96 -5.39 -3.43
CA VAL A 83 -2.00 -4.29 -3.24
C VAL A 83 -1.10 -4.21 -4.46
N VAL A 84 -1.22 -3.11 -5.19
CA VAL A 84 -0.48 -2.88 -6.43
C VAL A 84 0.91 -2.32 -6.14
N ARG A 85 0.99 -1.30 -5.31
CA ARG A 85 2.25 -0.65 -4.91
C ARG A 85 2.12 -0.02 -3.53
N VAL A 86 3.25 0.13 -2.85
CA VAL A 86 3.39 1.01 -1.68
C VAL A 86 4.55 1.94 -1.97
N VAL A 87 4.26 3.21 -2.18
CA VAL A 87 5.24 4.19 -2.67
C VAL A 87 5.32 5.38 -1.73
N HIS A 88 6.47 6.07 -1.72
CA HIS A 88 6.61 7.28 -0.94
C HIS A 88 5.64 8.34 -1.48
N ALA A 89 5.00 9.09 -0.58
CA ALA A 89 4.00 10.08 -0.97
C ALA A 89 4.57 11.19 -1.86
N ARG A 90 5.87 11.44 -1.77
CA ARG A 90 6.56 12.46 -2.57
C ARG A 90 7.10 11.93 -3.90
N ALA A 91 7.02 10.62 -4.13
CA ALA A 91 7.47 10.05 -5.40
C ALA A 91 6.49 10.40 -6.52
N ASN A 92 6.96 10.35 -7.76
CA ASN A 92 6.08 10.49 -8.92
C ASN A 92 5.36 9.17 -9.16
N TRP A 93 4.45 8.83 -8.24
CA TRP A 93 3.82 7.52 -8.21
C TRP A 93 2.85 7.29 -9.38
N GLN A 94 2.29 8.37 -9.94
CA GLN A 94 1.40 8.23 -11.10
C GLN A 94 2.13 7.61 -12.29
N ALA A 95 3.40 7.92 -12.46
CA ALA A 95 4.21 7.35 -13.53
C ALA A 95 4.41 5.83 -13.36
N PHE A 96 4.40 5.33 -12.13
CA PHE A 96 4.56 3.90 -11.87
C PHE A 96 3.37 3.09 -12.36
N LEU A 97 2.20 3.70 -12.47
CA LEU A 97 0.98 3.03 -12.92
C LEU A 97 0.83 3.06 -14.44
N SER A 98 1.63 3.86 -15.12
CA SER A 98 1.58 4.00 -16.58
C SER A 98 2.50 3.02 -17.30
N GLU A 99 3.28 2.25 -16.57
CA GLU A 99 4.22 1.29 -17.14
C GLU A 99 3.54 -0.01 -17.57
#